data_da8f5417ccbd8034bfc056df671daf61
#
_entry.id   da8f5417ccbd8034bfc056df671daf61
#
_cell.length_a   1.000
_cell.length_b   1.000
_cell.length_c   1.000
_cell.angle_alpha   90.00
_cell.angle_beta   90.00
_cell.angle_gamma   90.00
#
_symmetry.space_group_name_H-M   'P 1'
#
loop_
_entity.id
_entity.type
_entity.pdbx_description
1 polymer ?
#
loop_
_entity_poly.entity_id
_entity_poly.type
_entity_poly.pdbx_seq_one_letter_code
_entity_poly.pdbx_strand_id
1 'polypeptide(L)' 'MKISYNRLWKLLIDKGMRKGELRDSAGISQSTMAKLAKNQNVNTDILVRICSALDCTLDQIVELTPDYEE' A
#
# COMPACT_ATOMS: atom_id res chain seq x y z
N MET A 1 -1.12 -4.58 -17.83
CA MET A 1 -1.37 -4.80 -16.37
C MET A 1 -1.18 -3.51 -15.61
N LYS A 2 -1.85 -3.39 -14.50
CA LYS A 2 -1.70 -2.22 -13.62
C LYS A 2 -1.57 -2.66 -12.18
N ILE A 3 -1.01 -1.79 -11.34
CA ILE A 3 -0.77 -2.09 -9.94
C ILE A 3 -2.01 -1.78 -9.11
N SER A 4 -2.24 -2.58 -8.07
CA SER A 4 -3.31 -2.35 -7.11
C SER A 4 -2.76 -2.55 -5.71
N TYR A 5 -3.19 -1.69 -4.78
CA TYR A 5 -2.81 -1.78 -3.37
C TYR A 5 -3.98 -2.25 -2.51
N ASN A 6 -4.99 -2.89 -3.12
CA ASN A 6 -6.14 -3.38 -2.36
C ASN A 6 -5.75 -4.35 -1.25
N ARG A 7 -4.72 -5.15 -1.49
CA ARG A 7 -4.24 -6.08 -0.47
C ARG A 7 -3.71 -5.34 0.76
N LEU A 8 -3.08 -4.18 0.54
CA LEU A 8 -2.61 -3.35 1.64
C LEU A 8 -3.76 -2.91 2.53
N TRP A 9 -4.85 -2.42 1.92
CA TRP A 9 -5.99 -1.95 2.69
C TRP A 9 -6.65 -3.09 3.47
N LYS A 10 -6.75 -4.26 2.88
CA LYS A 10 -7.29 -5.44 3.57
C LYS A 10 -6.40 -5.84 4.75
N LEU A 11 -5.08 -5.77 4.56
CA LEU A 11 -4.14 -6.10 5.63
C LEU A 11 -4.27 -5.13 6.80
N LEU A 12 -4.46 -3.83 6.51
CA LEU A 12 -4.69 -2.85 7.57
C LEU A 12 -5.94 -3.16 8.36
N ILE A 13 -7.02 -3.54 7.67
CA ILE A 13 -8.26 -3.92 8.33
C ILE A 13 -8.03 -5.12 9.25
N ASP A 14 -7.32 -6.13 8.75
CA ASP A 14 -7.03 -7.33 9.53
C ASP A 14 -6.20 -7.00 10.78
N LYS A 15 -5.34 -6.00 10.69
CA LYS A 15 -4.48 -5.60 11.81
C LYS A 15 -5.14 -4.54 12.69
N GLY A 16 -6.34 -4.09 12.33
CA GLY A 16 -7.02 -3.04 13.08
C GLY A 16 -6.30 -1.71 13.02
N MET A 17 -5.60 -1.44 11.92
CA MET A 17 -4.78 -0.25 11.76
C MET A 17 -5.44 0.73 10.78
N ARG A 18 -5.40 2.02 11.11
CA ARG A 18 -5.92 3.07 10.23
C ARG A 18 -4.83 3.53 9.28
N LYS A 19 -5.23 4.15 8.16
CA LYS A 19 -4.29 4.65 7.17
C LYS A 19 -3.33 5.69 7.76
N GLY A 20 -3.83 6.56 8.63
CA GLY A 20 -2.97 7.53 9.31
C GLY A 20 -1.92 6.90 10.18
N GLU A 21 -2.27 5.79 10.83
CA GLU A 21 -1.30 5.05 11.65
C GLU A 21 -0.22 4.42 10.78
N LEU A 22 -0.59 3.89 9.62
CA LEU A 22 0.39 3.37 8.69
C LEU A 22 1.33 4.46 8.20
N ARG A 23 0.76 5.62 7.82
CA ARG A 23 1.55 6.76 7.36
C ARG A 23 2.63 7.12 8.38
N ASP A 24 2.23 7.22 9.64
CA ASP A 24 3.16 7.60 10.71
C ASP A 24 4.18 6.50 10.99
N SER A 25 3.73 5.24 11.03
CA SER A 25 4.64 4.11 11.33
C SER A 25 5.66 3.89 10.21
N ALA A 26 5.26 4.06 8.96
CA ALA A 26 6.15 3.86 7.82
C ALA A 26 6.95 5.11 7.49
N GLY A 27 6.61 6.25 8.08
CA GLY A 27 7.31 7.49 7.81
C GLY A 27 7.10 8.02 6.41
N ILE A 28 5.89 7.91 5.89
CA ILE A 28 5.56 8.37 4.53
C ILE A 28 4.67 9.60 4.58
N SER A 29 4.68 10.37 3.49
CA SER A 29 3.95 11.63 3.43
C SER A 29 2.48 11.42 3.09
N GLN A 30 1.67 12.44 3.38
CA GLN A 30 0.26 12.41 3.04
C GLN A 30 0.06 12.32 1.52
N SER A 31 0.92 12.98 0.74
CA SER A 31 0.83 12.91 -0.72
C SER A 31 1.12 11.51 -1.24
N THR A 32 2.03 10.79 -0.59
CA THR A 32 2.31 9.39 -0.95
C THR A 32 1.12 8.50 -0.60
N MET A 33 0.49 8.74 0.55
CA MET A 33 -0.73 8.00 0.92
C MET A 33 -1.83 8.23 -0.12
N ALA A 34 -1.96 9.45 -0.62
CA ALA A 34 -2.95 9.76 -1.66
C ALA A 34 -2.67 8.98 -2.95
N LYS A 35 -1.40 8.84 -3.32
CA LYS A 35 -1.02 8.05 -4.49
C LYS A 35 -1.39 6.58 -4.30
N LEU A 36 -1.12 6.04 -3.13
CA LEU A 36 -1.49 4.65 -2.83
C LEU A 36 -3.00 4.44 -2.93
N ALA A 37 -3.78 5.40 -2.43
CA ALA A 37 -5.24 5.31 -2.48
C ALA A 37 -5.78 5.32 -3.91
N LYS A 38 -5.02 5.89 -4.85
CA LYS A 38 -5.40 5.98 -6.26
C LYS A 38 -4.72 4.92 -7.12
N ASN A 39 -4.04 3.98 -6.51
CA ASN A 39 -3.28 2.94 -7.22
C ASN A 39 -2.23 3.52 -8.17
N GLN A 40 -1.62 4.63 -7.78
CA GLN A 40 -0.56 5.27 -8.56
C GLN A 40 0.80 4.73 -8.16
N ASN A 41 1.79 4.94 -9.03
CA ASN A 41 3.15 4.47 -8.78
C ASN A 41 3.78 5.21 -7.62
N VAL A 42 4.51 4.47 -6.80
CA VAL A 42 5.34 5.04 -5.73
C VAL A 42 6.72 4.40 -5.82
N ASN A 43 7.70 5.02 -5.20
CA ASN A 43 9.04 4.45 -5.12
C ASN A 43 9.02 3.11 -4.40
N THR A 44 9.87 2.20 -4.84
CA THR A 44 10.01 0.91 -4.15
C THR A 44 10.44 1.10 -2.71
N ASP A 45 11.18 2.17 -2.40
CA ASP A 45 11.54 2.48 -1.01
C ASP A 45 10.31 2.64 -0.13
N ILE A 46 9.25 3.24 -0.66
CA ILE A 46 7.98 3.38 0.07
C ILE A 46 7.41 2.00 0.39
N LEU A 47 7.46 1.09 -0.59
CA LEU A 47 6.96 -0.27 -0.39
C LEU A 47 7.76 -1.01 0.68
N VAL A 48 9.07 -0.81 0.68
CA VAL A 48 9.94 -1.41 1.70
C VAL A 48 9.58 -0.88 3.09
N ARG A 49 9.34 0.42 3.21
CA ARG A 49 8.95 1.03 4.49
C ARG A 49 7.63 0.49 5.00
N ILE A 50 6.67 0.30 4.09
CA ILE A 50 5.36 -0.25 4.46
C ILE A 50 5.52 -1.68 4.95
N CYS A 51 6.27 -2.50 4.21
CA CYS A 51 6.50 -3.89 4.61
C CYS A 51 7.20 -3.97 5.96
N SER A 52 8.17 -3.10 6.20
CA SER A 52 8.88 -3.05 7.48
C SER A 52 7.94 -2.68 8.62
N ALA A 53 7.08 -1.70 8.40
CA ALA A 53 6.14 -1.23 9.42
C ALA A 53 5.09 -2.29 9.76
N LEU A 54 4.67 -3.09 8.77
CA LEU A 54 3.63 -4.09 8.94
C LEU A 54 4.18 -5.49 9.16
N ASP A 55 5.50 -5.65 9.09
CA ASP A 55 6.17 -6.96 9.20
C ASP A 55 5.56 -7.95 8.22
N CYS A 56 5.57 -7.58 6.95
CA CYS A 56 4.96 -8.39 5.89
C CYS A 56 5.85 -8.38 4.65
N THR A 57 5.45 -9.17 3.65
CA THR A 57 6.15 -9.26 2.38
C THR A 57 5.42 -8.44 1.32
N LEU A 58 6.10 -8.18 0.20
CA LEU A 58 5.59 -7.31 -0.85
C LEU A 58 4.27 -7.82 -1.45
N ASP A 59 4.17 -9.13 -1.65
CA ASP A 59 2.98 -9.75 -2.22
C ASP A 59 1.73 -9.61 -1.33
N GLN A 60 1.93 -9.28 -0.07
CA GLN A 60 0.81 -9.08 0.85
C GLN A 60 0.21 -7.69 0.76
N ILE A 61 0.88 -6.76 0.05
CA ILE A 61 0.40 -5.38 -0.08
C ILE A 61 0.17 -4.95 -1.53
N VAL A 62 0.74 -5.65 -2.50
CA VAL A 62 0.71 -5.26 -3.92
C VAL A 62 0.22 -6.42 -4.76
N GLU A 63 -0.56 -6.13 -5.78
CA GLU A 63 -0.91 -7.11 -6.79
C GLU A 63 -1.00 -6.44 -8.16
N LEU A 64 -0.91 -7.24 -9.21
CA LEU A 64 -1.08 -6.77 -10.57
C LEU A 64 -2.44 -7.22 -11.06
N THR A 65 -3.15 -6.33 -11.72
CA THR A 65 -4.48 -6.61 -12.24
C THR A 65 -4.50 -6.30 -13.74
N PRO A 66 -5.42 -6.95 -14.50
CA PRO A 66 -5.56 -6.63 -15.93
C PRO A 66 -5.96 -5.18 -16.16
N ASP A 67 -5.61 -4.64 -17.33
CA ASP A 67 -5.94 -3.27 -17.70
C ASP A 67 -7.35 -3.10 -18.22
N TYR A 68 -7.94 -4.17 -18.74
CA TYR A 68 -9.23 -4.06 -19.39
C TYR A 68 -10.35 -3.72 -18.41
N GLU A 69 -11.38 -3.07 -18.94
CA GLU A 69 -12.56 -2.71 -18.16
C GLU A 69 -13.69 -3.69 -18.45
N GLU A 70 -14.56 -3.83 -17.51
CA GLU A 70 -15.74 -4.65 -17.65
C GLU A 70 -16.95 -3.84 -18.08
#